data_de6101eb21e3091b3b66c237056e5a3c
#
_entry.id   de6101eb21e3091b3b66c237056e5a3c
#
_cell.length_a   1.000
_cell.length_b   1.000
_cell.length_c   1.000
_cell.angle_alpha   90.00
_cell.angle_beta   90.00
_cell.angle_gamma   90.00
#
_symmetry.space_group_name_H-M   'P 1'
#
loop_
_entity.id
_entity.type
_entity.pdbx_description
1 polymer ?
#
loop_
_entity_poly.entity_id
_entity_poly.type
_entity_poly.pdbx_seq_one_letter_code
_entity_poly.pdbx_strand_id
1 'polypeptide(L)'
;IRLEDRNLHIGRFFINPQKQGQGLGSQALRKFVSLAFENEDIDSISLNVYEANQRAKDIYQKEGFEIVQMVETPIRKYIMKVSKETK
;
A
#
# COMPACT_ATOMS: atom_id res chain seq x y z
N ILE A 1 -9.93 7.41 1.79
CA ILE A 1 -9.86 6.60 0.55
C ILE A 1 -10.37 7.43 -0.60
N ARG A 2 -9.64 7.42 -1.69
CA ARG A 2 -9.95 8.23 -2.84
C ARG A 2 -9.77 7.42 -4.12
N LEU A 3 -10.76 7.41 -4.98
CA LEU A 3 -10.69 6.75 -6.28
C LEU A 3 -10.62 7.83 -7.37
N GLU A 4 -9.55 7.79 -8.16
CA GLU A 4 -9.33 8.78 -9.20
C GLU A 4 -8.55 8.13 -10.32
N ASP A 5 -9.03 8.29 -11.57
CA ASP A 5 -8.38 7.70 -12.75
C ASP A 5 -8.16 6.20 -12.60
N ARG A 6 -9.15 5.50 -11.99
CA ARG A 6 -9.11 4.06 -11.75
C ARG A 6 -8.01 3.65 -10.76
N ASN A 7 -7.43 4.62 -10.04
CA ASN A 7 -6.46 4.37 -8.98
C ASN A 7 -7.11 4.63 -7.62
N LEU A 8 -7.11 3.60 -6.78
CA LEU A 8 -7.61 3.72 -5.42
C LEU A 8 -6.46 4.17 -4.52
N HIS A 9 -6.53 5.39 -4.02
CA HIS A 9 -5.51 5.91 -3.13
C HIS A 9 -5.95 5.78 -1.68
N ILE A 10 -5.13 5.11 -0.89
CA ILE A 10 -5.35 4.96 0.54
C ILE A 10 -4.39 5.89 1.25
N GLY A 11 -4.92 6.92 1.91
CA GLY A 11 -4.07 7.87 2.60
C GLY A 11 -3.25 7.25 3.70
N ARG A 12 -3.81 6.22 4.35
CA ARG A 12 -3.11 5.53 5.43
C ARG A 12 -3.65 4.10 5.54
N PHE A 13 -2.74 3.14 5.52
CA PHE A 13 -3.06 1.75 5.82
C PHE A 13 -2.36 1.40 7.13
N PHE A 14 -3.13 1.00 8.12
CA PHE A 14 -2.60 0.75 9.46
C PHE A 14 -2.33 -0.74 9.66
N ILE A 15 -1.10 -1.06 10.03
CA ILE A 15 -0.70 -2.41 10.39
C ILE A 15 -0.40 -2.41 11.88
N ASN A 16 -1.09 -3.26 12.64
CA ASN A 16 -0.90 -3.34 14.08
C ASN A 16 0.50 -3.88 14.40
N PRO A 17 1.37 -3.08 15.03
CA PRO A 17 2.74 -3.52 15.30
C PRO A 17 2.84 -4.76 16.17
N GLN A 18 1.86 -4.98 17.04
CA GLN A 18 1.89 -6.11 17.94
C GLN A 18 1.70 -7.45 17.21
N LYS A 19 1.17 -7.42 16.01
CA LYS A 19 0.87 -8.63 15.26
C LYS A 19 1.78 -8.83 14.05
N GLN A 20 2.73 -7.94 13.84
CA GLN A 20 3.56 -7.98 12.64
C GLN A 20 4.42 -9.22 12.55
N GLY A 21 4.93 -9.71 13.67
CA GLY A 21 5.78 -10.88 13.68
C GLY A 21 5.10 -12.18 13.25
N GLN A 22 3.79 -12.15 13.10
CA GLN A 22 3.00 -13.33 12.73
C GLN A 22 2.54 -13.30 11.27
N GLY A 23 2.98 -12.32 10.51
CA GLY A 23 2.60 -12.21 9.11
C GLY A 23 1.19 -11.74 8.86
N LEU A 24 0.47 -11.31 9.90
CA LEU A 24 -0.92 -10.92 9.76
C LEU A 24 -1.10 -9.64 8.97
N GLY A 25 -0.15 -8.70 9.09
CA GLY A 25 -0.20 -7.48 8.31
C GLY A 25 -0.13 -7.74 6.82
N SER A 26 0.77 -8.63 6.40
CA SER A 26 0.95 -8.99 5.01
C SER A 26 -0.30 -9.71 4.47
N GLN A 27 -0.88 -10.60 5.26
CA GLN A 27 -2.09 -11.30 4.86
C GLN A 27 -3.28 -10.35 4.71
N ALA A 28 -3.42 -9.41 5.64
CA ALA A 28 -4.50 -8.43 5.58
C ALA A 28 -4.36 -7.54 4.35
N LEU A 29 -3.15 -7.10 4.05
CA LEU A 29 -2.90 -6.28 2.88
C LEU A 29 -3.21 -7.05 1.59
N ARG A 30 -2.77 -8.30 1.51
CA ARG A 30 -3.00 -9.14 0.34
C ARG A 30 -4.50 -9.33 0.10
N LYS A 31 -5.24 -9.59 1.16
CA LYS A 31 -6.69 -9.76 1.05
C LYS A 31 -7.36 -8.47 0.60
N PHE A 32 -6.94 -7.34 1.16
CA PHE A 32 -7.49 -6.05 0.77
C PHE A 32 -7.25 -5.78 -0.71
N VAL A 33 -6.03 -6.02 -1.19
CA VAL A 33 -5.68 -5.80 -2.59
C VAL A 33 -6.52 -6.70 -3.50
N SER A 34 -6.66 -7.97 -3.13
CA SER A 34 -7.47 -8.90 -3.92
C SER A 34 -8.92 -8.45 -4.02
N LEU A 35 -9.50 -8.04 -2.89
CA LEU A 35 -10.88 -7.59 -2.88
C LEU A 35 -11.06 -6.30 -3.69
N ALA A 36 -10.12 -5.38 -3.58
CA ALA A 36 -10.20 -4.13 -4.33
C ALA A 36 -10.12 -4.38 -5.84
N PHE A 37 -9.26 -5.30 -6.26
CA PHE A 37 -9.09 -5.58 -7.69
C PHE A 37 -10.23 -6.41 -8.28
N GLU A 38 -11.13 -6.94 -7.46
CA GLU A 38 -12.37 -7.53 -7.97
C GLU A 38 -13.29 -6.47 -8.57
N ASN A 39 -13.11 -5.21 -8.17
CA ASN A 39 -13.84 -4.10 -8.76
C ASN A 39 -13.18 -3.71 -10.09
N GLU A 40 -13.94 -3.83 -11.19
CA GLU A 40 -13.40 -3.55 -12.51
C GLU A 40 -13.03 -2.08 -12.72
N ASP A 41 -13.50 -1.19 -11.86
CA ASP A 41 -13.17 0.23 -11.94
C ASP A 41 -11.81 0.56 -11.31
N ILE A 42 -11.16 -0.40 -10.67
CA ILE A 42 -9.88 -0.21 -10.01
C ILE A 42 -8.78 -0.95 -10.76
N ASP A 43 -7.82 -0.20 -11.29
CA ASP A 43 -6.66 -0.76 -12.00
C ASP A 43 -5.39 -0.72 -11.17
N SER A 44 -5.35 0.13 -10.14
CA SER A 44 -4.17 0.27 -9.30
C SER A 44 -4.56 0.74 -7.92
N ILE A 45 -3.66 0.51 -6.96
CA ILE A 45 -3.84 0.94 -5.57
C ILE A 45 -2.56 1.64 -5.15
N SER A 46 -2.68 2.83 -4.56
CA SER A 46 -1.54 3.53 -4.02
C SER A 46 -1.76 3.86 -2.55
N LEU A 47 -0.66 4.04 -1.82
CA LEU A 47 -0.72 4.37 -0.41
C LEU A 47 0.50 5.20 -0.02
N ASN A 48 0.42 5.81 1.17
CA ASN A 48 1.52 6.58 1.73
C ASN A 48 2.19 5.77 2.84
N VAL A 49 3.51 5.85 2.92
CA VAL A 49 4.26 5.24 4.02
C VAL A 49 5.38 6.19 4.40
N TYR A 50 5.58 6.40 5.71
CA TYR A 50 6.66 7.24 6.19
C TYR A 50 8.01 6.56 5.99
N GLU A 51 9.03 7.33 5.64
CA GLU A 51 10.37 6.79 5.44
C GLU A 51 10.86 6.01 6.67
N ALA A 52 10.55 6.52 7.86
CA ALA A 52 10.98 5.88 9.09
C ALA A 52 10.32 4.53 9.34
N ASN A 53 9.24 4.24 8.66
CA ASN A 53 8.51 2.98 8.86
C ASN A 53 9.02 1.91 7.90
N GLN A 54 10.25 1.43 8.15
CA GLN A 54 10.89 0.45 7.28
C GLN A 54 10.11 -0.86 7.22
N ARG A 55 9.52 -1.26 8.34
CA ARG A 55 8.77 -2.52 8.39
C ARG A 55 7.56 -2.49 7.46
N ALA A 56 6.82 -1.37 7.45
CA ALA A 56 5.68 -1.25 6.56
C ALA A 56 6.13 -1.24 5.10
N LYS A 57 7.23 -0.53 4.79
CA LYS A 57 7.76 -0.53 3.43
C LYS A 57 8.11 -1.94 2.96
N ASP A 58 8.76 -2.71 3.83
CA ASP A 58 9.15 -4.08 3.48
C ASP A 58 7.93 -4.94 3.18
N ILE A 59 6.87 -4.80 3.99
CA ILE A 59 5.63 -5.54 3.78
C ILE A 59 5.00 -5.16 2.45
N TYR A 60 4.93 -3.86 2.16
CA TYR A 60 4.32 -3.40 0.90
C TYR A 60 5.13 -3.87 -0.30
N GLN A 61 6.45 -3.78 -0.24
CA GLN A 61 7.30 -4.23 -1.33
C GLN A 61 7.15 -5.73 -1.57
N LYS A 62 7.04 -6.49 -0.48
CA LYS A 62 6.85 -7.93 -0.58
C LYS A 62 5.54 -8.28 -1.27
N GLU A 63 4.52 -7.45 -1.10
CA GLU A 63 3.22 -7.68 -1.73
C GLU A 63 3.10 -7.03 -3.11
N GLY A 64 4.20 -6.54 -3.66
CA GLY A 64 4.22 -6.05 -5.03
C GLY A 64 4.13 -4.54 -5.20
N PHE A 65 4.02 -3.80 -4.12
CA PHE A 65 4.01 -2.34 -4.19
C PHE A 65 5.41 -1.81 -4.49
N GLU A 66 5.47 -0.77 -5.32
CA GLU A 66 6.73 -0.12 -5.67
C GLU A 66 6.67 1.35 -5.29
N ILE A 67 7.82 1.92 -4.92
CA ILE A 67 7.91 3.34 -4.64
C ILE A 67 7.84 4.10 -5.95
N VAL A 68 6.83 4.96 -6.09
CA VAL A 68 6.65 5.75 -7.31
C VAL A 68 6.93 7.23 -7.09
N GLN A 69 6.95 7.69 -5.84
CA GLN A 69 7.21 9.09 -5.54
C GLN A 69 7.70 9.24 -4.10
N MET A 70 8.54 10.24 -3.87
CA MET A 70 8.99 10.62 -2.53
C MET A 70 8.53 12.04 -2.26
N VAL A 71 7.93 12.27 -1.08
CA VAL A 71 7.51 13.58 -0.63
C VAL A 71 8.33 13.93 0.60
N GLU A 72 9.05 15.05 0.56
CA GLU A 72 9.98 15.37 1.63
C GLU A 72 9.40 16.23 2.75
N THR A 73 8.36 17.00 2.47
CA THR A 73 7.80 17.92 3.46
C THR A 73 6.35 17.59 3.74
N PRO A 74 5.88 17.80 4.97
CA PRO A 74 6.65 18.18 6.17
C PRO A 74 7.49 17.04 6.74
N ILE A 75 7.12 15.78 6.46
CA ILE A 75 7.83 14.59 6.90
C ILE A 75 8.06 13.72 5.67
N ARG A 76 9.27 13.20 5.53
CA ARG A 76 9.58 12.37 4.37
C ARG A 76 8.73 11.12 4.34
N LYS A 77 8.07 10.90 3.23
CA LYS A 77 7.23 9.73 3.03
C LYS A 77 7.31 9.30 1.57
N TYR A 78 6.97 8.05 1.34
CA TYR A 78 6.91 7.49 -0.01
C TYR A 78 5.48 7.22 -0.41
N ILE A 79 5.20 7.40 -1.68
CA ILE A 79 3.95 6.92 -2.27
C ILE A 79 4.29 5.62 -2.98
N MET A 80 3.63 4.55 -2.59
CA MET A 80 3.84 3.23 -3.17
C MET A 80 2.60 2.79 -3.91
N LYS A 81 2.79 2.04 -4.98
CA LYS A 81 1.69 1.69 -5.87
C LYS A 81 1.84 0.25 -6.37
N VAL A 82 0.71 -0.43 -6.48
CA VAL A 82 0.64 -1.74 -7.13
C VAL A 82 -0.41 -1.67 -8.23
N SER A 83 -0.10 -2.23 -9.38
CA SER A 83 -1.03 -2.27 -10.50
C SER A 83 -1.67 -3.64 -10.60
N LYS A 84 -2.90 -3.66 -11.12
CA LYS A 84 -3.62 -4.91 -11.32
C LYS A 84 -2.83 -5.87 -12.20
N GLU A 85 -2.12 -5.34 -13.18
CA GLU A 85 -1.30 -6.15 -14.09
C GLU A 85 -0.10 -6.79 -13.40
N THR A 86 0.38 -6.17 -12.29
CA THR A 86 1.51 -6.70 -11.53
C THR A 86 1.08 -7.90 -10.68
N LYS A 87 -0.16 -7.93 -10.30
CA LYS A 87 -0.72 -9.02 -9.51
C LYS A 87 -1.27 -10.11 -10.42
#